data_c15fc0cb8b8ef55c6fa05a991c16e5e0
#
_entry.id   c15fc0cb8b8ef55c6fa05a991c16e5e0
#
_cell.length_a   1.000
_cell.length_b   1.000
_cell.length_c   1.000
_cell.angle_alpha   90.00
_cell.angle_beta   90.00
_cell.angle_gamma   90.00
#
_symmetry.space_group_name_H-M   'P 1'
#
loop_
_entity.id
_entity.type
_entity.pdbx_description
1 polymer ?
#
loop_
_entity_poly.entity_id
_entity_poly.type
_entity_poly.pdbx_seq_one_letter_code
_entity_poly.pdbx_strand_id
1 'polypeptide(L)'
;MYKKFTACLMSIKQREDETLRSYISRFNKESLSIDEADNKILVAAFTNGLRKGKFLFSLYKNDPKTMSDVLYRATKYMNAEDALLTRENRERQEDTR
;
A
#
# COMPACT_ATOMS: atom_id res chain seq x y z
N MET A 1 -13.75 -22.60 -13.92
CA MET A 1 -14.01 -21.68 -13.71
C MET A 1 -13.88 -21.00 -12.51
N TYR A 2 -12.88 -21.08 -11.78
CA TYR A 2 -12.73 -20.38 -10.73
C TYR A 2 -12.07 -19.16 -11.02
N LYS A 3 -12.55 -18.09 -10.61
CA LYS A 3 -11.92 -16.83 -10.67
C LYS A 3 -11.27 -16.62 -9.35
N LYS A 4 -10.22 -15.85 -9.32
CA LYS A 4 -9.72 -15.39 -8.09
C LYS A 4 -10.59 -14.22 -7.73
N PHE A 5 -11.23 -14.30 -6.62
CA PHE A 5 -12.21 -13.36 -6.28
C PHE A 5 -11.72 -12.33 -5.33
N THR A 6 -12.58 -11.41 -5.02
CA THR A 6 -12.39 -10.38 -4.03
C THR A 6 -11.80 -10.91 -2.73
N ALA A 7 -12.18 -12.13 -2.36
CA ALA A 7 -11.66 -12.73 -1.13
C ALA A 7 -10.13 -12.84 -1.14
N CYS A 8 -9.55 -13.13 -2.30
CA CYS A 8 -8.10 -13.21 -2.40
C CYS A 8 -7.45 -11.85 -2.18
N LEU A 9 -8.05 -10.81 -2.76
CA LEU A 9 -7.54 -9.47 -2.56
C LEU A 9 -7.69 -9.02 -1.12
N MET A 10 -8.82 -9.36 -0.50
CA MET A 10 -9.06 -8.97 0.88
C MET A 10 -8.13 -9.63 1.87
N SER A 11 -7.46 -10.71 1.46
CA SER A 11 -6.52 -11.38 2.34
C SER A 11 -5.12 -10.76 2.29
N ILE A 12 -4.87 -9.85 1.37
CA ILE A 12 -3.56 -9.22 1.26
C ILE A 12 -3.47 -8.11 2.29
N LYS A 13 -2.54 -8.24 3.22
CA LYS A 13 -2.40 -7.26 4.29
C LYS A 13 -0.97 -6.80 4.40
N GLN A 14 -0.79 -5.55 4.73
CA GLN A 14 0.53 -5.00 4.96
C GLN A 14 1.10 -5.60 6.23
N ARG A 15 2.31 -6.12 6.14
CA ARG A 15 2.96 -6.74 7.28
C ARG A 15 3.47 -5.69 8.24
N GLU A 16 3.76 -6.12 9.44
CA GLU A 16 4.13 -5.19 10.50
C GLU A 16 5.35 -4.36 10.16
N ASP A 17 6.34 -4.96 9.54
CA ASP A 17 7.56 -4.26 9.18
C ASP A 17 7.65 -3.97 7.69
N GLU A 18 6.56 -4.08 6.97
CA GLU A 18 6.57 -3.88 5.53
C GLU A 18 6.38 -2.42 5.16
N THR A 19 7.20 -1.93 4.24
CA THR A 19 7.04 -0.56 3.77
C THR A 19 5.78 -0.45 2.89
N LEU A 20 5.30 0.76 2.75
CA LEU A 20 4.16 1.01 1.89
C LEU A 20 4.48 0.62 0.44
N ARG A 21 5.68 0.90 -0.03
CA ARG A 21 6.09 0.55 -1.38
C ARG A 21 6.02 -0.96 -1.62
N SER A 22 6.50 -1.73 -0.66
CA SER A 22 6.46 -3.19 -0.75
C SER A 22 5.03 -3.71 -0.77
N TYR A 23 4.18 -3.18 0.09
CA TYR A 23 2.78 -3.58 0.13
C TYR A 23 2.08 -3.28 -1.19
N ILE A 24 2.31 -2.10 -1.75
CA ILE A 24 1.71 -1.71 -3.02
C ILE A 24 2.17 -2.64 -4.14
N SER A 25 3.44 -2.99 -4.17
CA SER A 25 3.96 -3.90 -5.18
C SER A 25 3.29 -5.26 -5.10
N ARG A 26 3.16 -5.80 -3.89
CA ARG A 26 2.49 -7.09 -3.71
C ARG A 26 1.03 -7.02 -4.11
N PHE A 27 0.35 -5.96 -3.70
CA PHE A 27 -1.05 -5.80 -4.03
C PHE A 27 -1.26 -5.70 -5.53
N ASN A 28 -0.46 -4.89 -6.19
CA ASN A 28 -0.58 -4.74 -7.64
C ASN A 28 -0.35 -6.06 -8.36
N LYS A 29 0.65 -6.80 -7.92
CA LYS A 29 0.95 -8.07 -8.56
C LYS A 29 -0.22 -9.04 -8.44
N GLU A 30 -0.81 -9.11 -7.25
CA GLU A 30 -1.95 -9.99 -7.05
C GLU A 30 -3.17 -9.53 -7.82
N SER A 31 -3.38 -8.22 -7.90
CA SER A 31 -4.57 -7.71 -8.56
C SER A 31 -4.52 -7.93 -10.06
N LEU A 32 -3.32 -8.06 -10.64
CA LEU A 32 -3.21 -8.33 -12.07
C LEU A 32 -3.77 -9.70 -12.46
N SER A 33 -3.85 -10.61 -11.52
CA SER A 33 -4.37 -11.94 -11.82
C SER A 33 -5.90 -12.02 -11.69
N ILE A 34 -6.56 -10.89 -11.41
CA ILE A 34 -8.00 -10.89 -11.24
C ILE A 34 -8.63 -10.13 -12.39
N ASP A 35 -9.36 -10.87 -13.23
CA ASP A 35 -9.84 -10.34 -14.46
C ASP A 35 -10.92 -9.30 -14.34
N GLU A 36 -11.73 -9.35 -13.37
CA GLU A 36 -12.89 -8.49 -13.31
C GLU A 36 -12.97 -7.59 -12.11
N ALA A 37 -11.84 -7.33 -11.48
CA ALA A 37 -11.86 -6.46 -10.33
C ALA A 37 -12.04 -5.02 -10.77
N ASP A 38 -13.04 -4.36 -10.25
CA ASP A 38 -13.23 -2.95 -10.59
C ASP A 38 -12.57 -2.07 -9.54
N ASN A 39 -12.54 -0.78 -9.79
CA ASN A 39 -11.87 0.16 -8.91
C ASN A 39 -12.42 0.15 -7.51
N LYS A 40 -13.72 0.01 -7.34
CA LYS A 40 -14.30 -0.01 -6.01
C LYS A 40 -13.77 -1.18 -5.19
N ILE A 41 -13.70 -2.34 -5.81
CA ILE A 41 -13.22 -3.53 -5.14
C ILE A 41 -11.73 -3.38 -4.82
N LEU A 42 -10.96 -2.89 -5.78
CA LEU A 42 -9.53 -2.73 -5.57
C LEU A 42 -9.23 -1.73 -4.45
N VAL A 43 -9.93 -0.62 -4.45
CA VAL A 43 -9.74 0.40 -3.42
C VAL A 43 -10.13 -0.14 -2.05
N ALA A 44 -11.26 -0.84 -1.97
CA ALA A 44 -11.73 -1.39 -0.71
C ALA A 44 -10.74 -2.41 -0.16
N ALA A 45 -10.25 -3.30 -1.02
CA ALA A 45 -9.32 -4.33 -0.60
C ALA A 45 -7.98 -3.73 -0.17
N PHE A 46 -7.50 -2.76 -0.93
CA PHE A 46 -6.25 -2.11 -0.61
C PHE A 46 -6.34 -1.40 0.74
N THR A 47 -7.39 -0.65 0.95
CA THR A 47 -7.60 0.08 2.20
C THR A 47 -7.74 -0.88 3.37
N ASN A 48 -8.46 -1.98 3.14
CA ASN A 48 -8.65 -2.99 4.17
C ASN A 48 -7.33 -3.61 4.64
N GLY A 49 -6.36 -3.72 3.75
CA GLY A 49 -5.09 -4.34 4.08
C GLY A 49 -4.03 -3.40 4.62
N LEU A 50 -4.27 -2.09 4.52
CA LEU A 50 -3.27 -1.14 5.01
C LEU A 50 -3.19 -1.14 6.52
N ARG A 51 -1.97 -0.96 7.02
CA ARG A 51 -1.78 -0.80 8.45
C ARG A 51 -2.26 0.58 8.87
N LYS A 52 -2.58 0.71 10.13
CA LYS A 52 -2.99 1.99 10.68
C LYS A 52 -1.87 3.00 10.52
N GLY A 53 -2.22 4.20 10.16
CA GLY A 53 -1.25 5.26 9.98
C GLY A 53 -1.85 6.42 9.24
N LYS A 54 -1.01 7.40 8.96
CA LYS A 54 -1.45 8.65 8.35
C LYS A 54 -2.07 8.45 6.98
N PHE A 55 -1.49 7.54 6.21
CA PHE A 55 -2.00 7.30 4.87
C PHE A 55 -3.40 6.70 4.91
N LEU A 56 -3.60 5.69 5.74
CA LEU A 56 -4.91 5.09 5.88
C LEU A 56 -5.94 6.10 6.35
N PHE A 57 -5.56 6.91 7.33
CA PHE A 57 -6.44 7.96 7.83
C PHE A 57 -6.81 8.94 6.72
N SER A 58 -5.85 9.30 5.90
CA SER A 58 -6.07 10.19 4.76
C SER A 58 -7.08 9.61 3.78
N LEU A 59 -7.02 8.30 3.54
CA LEU A 59 -7.95 7.64 2.63
C LEU A 59 -9.36 7.61 3.20
N TYR A 60 -9.49 7.42 4.50
CA TYR A 60 -10.81 7.46 5.11
C TYR A 60 -11.39 8.87 5.10
N LYS A 61 -10.53 9.87 5.23
CA LYS A 61 -10.99 11.23 5.26
C LYS A 61 -11.42 11.71 3.88
N ASN A 62 -10.70 11.31 2.85
CA ASN A 62 -11.02 11.68 1.48
C ASN A 62 -11.02 10.41 0.64
N ASP A 63 -12.18 9.83 0.49
CA ASP A 63 -12.34 8.56 -0.19
C ASP A 63 -11.81 8.58 -1.60
N PRO A 64 -10.85 7.77 -1.95
CA PRO A 64 -10.40 7.69 -3.34
C PRO A 64 -11.42 6.92 -4.16
N LYS A 65 -11.54 7.26 -5.42
CA LYS A 65 -12.51 6.61 -6.28
C LYS A 65 -11.90 5.56 -7.19
N THR A 66 -10.60 5.65 -7.42
CA THR A 66 -9.92 4.71 -8.31
C THR A 66 -8.61 4.30 -7.69
N MET A 67 -8.07 3.17 -8.15
CA MET A 67 -6.75 2.76 -7.70
C MET A 67 -5.68 3.72 -8.18
N SER A 68 -5.87 4.36 -9.32
CA SER A 68 -4.93 5.39 -9.76
C SER A 68 -4.83 6.52 -8.76
N ASP A 69 -5.96 6.93 -8.21
CA ASP A 69 -5.99 7.96 -7.19
C ASP A 69 -5.26 7.52 -5.93
N VAL A 70 -5.50 6.27 -5.52
CA VAL A 70 -4.81 5.72 -4.36
C VAL A 70 -3.30 5.74 -4.56
N LEU A 71 -2.85 5.29 -5.73
CA LEU A 71 -1.43 5.21 -6.02
C LEU A 71 -0.80 6.59 -6.11
N TYR A 72 -1.52 7.54 -6.68
CA TYR A 72 -1.04 8.90 -6.75
C TYR A 72 -0.82 9.47 -5.36
N ARG A 73 -1.78 9.28 -4.47
CA ARG A 73 -1.65 9.74 -3.09
C ARG A 73 -0.57 8.99 -2.34
N ALA A 74 -0.42 7.70 -2.63
CA ALA A 74 0.57 6.87 -1.97
C ALA A 74 2.00 7.34 -2.26
N THR A 75 2.23 7.91 -3.42
CA THR A 75 3.57 8.34 -3.81
C THR A 75 4.18 9.28 -2.77
N LYS A 76 3.37 10.19 -2.27
CA LYS A 76 3.81 11.13 -1.27
C LYS A 76 4.29 10.44 0.00
N TYR A 77 3.53 9.44 0.43
CA TYR A 77 3.88 8.71 1.65
C TYR A 77 5.05 7.76 1.43
N MET A 78 5.16 7.18 0.24
CA MET A 78 6.31 6.35 -0.10
C MET A 78 7.59 7.15 -0.10
N ASN A 79 7.55 8.35 -0.65
CA ASN A 79 8.71 9.22 -0.66
C ASN A 79 9.12 9.62 0.74
N ALA A 80 8.16 9.89 1.60
CA ALA A 80 8.44 10.23 2.98
C ALA A 80 9.06 9.05 3.72
N GLU A 81 8.56 7.84 3.48
CA GLU A 81 9.12 6.64 4.07
C GLU A 81 10.56 6.45 3.64
N ASP A 82 10.81 6.57 2.34
CA ASP A 82 12.14 6.40 1.80
C ASP A 82 13.12 7.42 2.42
N ALA A 83 12.67 8.64 2.58
CA ALA A 83 13.50 9.69 3.16
C ALA A 83 13.84 9.38 4.61
N LEU A 84 12.88 8.87 5.36
CA LEU A 84 13.11 8.53 6.76
C LEU A 84 14.07 7.35 6.90
N LEU A 85 13.93 6.36 6.04
CA LEU A 85 14.83 5.21 6.06
C LEU A 85 16.26 5.61 5.73
N THR A 86 16.41 6.49 4.75
CA THR A 86 17.71 6.99 4.38
C THR A 86 18.35 7.77 5.52
N ARG A 87 17.56 8.56 6.20
CA ARG A 87 18.04 9.33 7.33
C ARG A 87 18.50 8.43 8.46
N GLU A 88 17.74 7.38 8.76
CA GLU A 88 18.12 6.42 9.78
C GLU A 88 19.44 5.74 9.46
N ASN A 89 19.59 5.34 8.22
CA ASN A 89 20.83 4.70 7.80
C ASN A 89 22.03 5.62 7.96
N ARG A 90 21.83 6.87 7.63
CA ARG A 90 22.89 7.85 7.76
C ARG A 90 23.29 8.04 9.20
N GLU A 91 22.33 8.13 10.08
CA GLU A 91 22.57 8.30 11.51
C GLU A 91 23.32 7.11 12.07
N ARG A 92 22.96 5.91 11.67
CA ARG A 92 23.63 4.72 12.11
C ARG A 92 25.08 4.69 11.68
N GLN A 93 25.34 5.10 10.45
CA GLN A 93 26.70 5.13 9.95
C GLN A 93 27.55 6.09 10.75
N GLU A 94 27.00 7.20 11.15
CA GLU A 94 27.75 8.15 11.95
C GLU A 94 28.05 7.59 13.33
N ASP A 95 27.15 6.84 13.88
CA ASP A 95 27.34 6.27 15.21
C ASP A 95 28.40 5.22 15.27
N THR A 96 28.75 4.61 14.18
CA THR A 96 29.72 3.55 14.20
C THR A 96 31.15 4.02 14.08
N ARG A 97 31.38 5.28 14.02
CA ARG A 97 32.74 5.81 13.89
C ARG A 97 33.55 5.78 15.14
#